data_a17441d3b3c0a32ab8bec1228f1e05b2
#
_entry.id   a17441d3b3c0a32ab8bec1228f1e05b2
#
_cell.length_a   1.000
_cell.length_b   1.000
_cell.length_c   1.000
_cell.angle_alpha   90.00
_cell.angle_beta   90.00
_cell.angle_gamma   90.00
#
_symmetry.space_group_name_H-M   'P 1'
#
loop_
_entity.id
_entity.type
_entity.pdbx_description
1 polymer ?
#
loop_
_entity_poly.entity_id
_entity_poly.type
_entity_poly.pdbx_seq_one_letter_code
_entity_poly.pdbx_strand_id
1 'polypeptide(L)'
;VIAQTNFAVSTSETRPVLTGVNWLIQENELICTATDSHRLAVRKLQLEDVSENKNVIIPGKALAELNKIMSDNEEDIDIFFASNQVLFKVGNVNFISRLLEGHYPDTTRLFPENYEIKLSIDNGEFYHAIDRASLLAREGGNNVIKLSTGDDVVELSSTSPEIGTVKEEVDANDVEGGSLKISFNSKYMMDALKAIDNDEVEVEFFGTMKPFILKPKGDDSVTQLILPIRTY
;
A
#
# COMPACT_ATOMS: atom_id res chain seq x y z
N VAL A 1 -0.36 2.62 11.42
CA VAL A 1 0.19 3.63 10.47
C VAL A 1 1.44 3.10 9.78
N ILE A 2 2.54 2.80 10.53
CA ILE A 2 3.82 2.40 9.93
C ILE A 2 3.69 1.14 9.08
N ALA A 3 3.08 0.08 9.61
CA ALA A 3 2.88 -1.18 8.89
C ALA A 3 2.04 -1.01 7.60
N GLN A 4 1.17 0.01 7.57
CA GLN A 4 0.27 0.29 6.44
C GLN A 4 0.90 1.12 5.33
N THR A 5 2.10 1.67 5.54
CA THR A 5 2.77 2.55 4.55
C THR A 5 4.20 2.13 4.24
N ASN A 6 4.98 1.75 5.26
CA ASN A 6 6.43 1.56 5.13
C ASN A 6 6.86 0.46 4.14
N PHE A 7 5.99 -0.52 3.84
CA PHE A 7 6.27 -1.56 2.84
C PHE A 7 6.38 -1.02 1.40
N ALA A 8 5.81 0.17 1.15
CA ALA A 8 5.79 0.79 -0.17
C ALA A 8 6.98 1.72 -0.44
N VAL A 9 7.93 1.87 0.49
CA VAL A 9 9.14 2.68 0.25
C VAL A 9 10.02 2.02 -0.80
N SER A 10 10.80 2.85 -1.52
CA SER A 10 11.79 2.37 -2.48
C SER A 10 12.98 1.72 -1.78
N THR A 11 13.47 0.63 -2.33
CA THR A 11 14.77 0.04 -1.96
C THR A 11 15.94 0.64 -2.73
N SER A 12 15.67 1.41 -3.78
CA SER A 12 16.67 2.06 -4.61
C SER A 12 17.07 3.42 -4.03
N GLU A 13 18.37 3.65 -3.90
CA GLU A 13 18.94 4.92 -3.43
C GLU A 13 19.08 5.98 -4.53
N THR A 14 18.65 5.70 -5.76
CA THR A 14 18.69 6.69 -6.86
C THR A 14 17.81 7.92 -6.59
N ARG A 15 16.76 7.74 -5.81
CA ARG A 15 15.88 8.79 -5.28
C ARG A 15 15.79 8.65 -3.76
N PRO A 16 16.72 9.19 -2.99
CA PRO A 16 16.80 8.97 -1.55
C PRO A 16 15.50 9.29 -0.80
N VAL A 17 14.77 10.33 -1.22
CA VAL A 17 13.49 10.72 -0.59
C VAL A 17 12.43 9.61 -0.63
N LEU A 18 12.45 8.75 -1.65
CA LEU A 18 11.51 7.63 -1.75
C LEU A 18 11.88 6.42 -0.88
N THR A 19 13.06 6.41 -0.26
CA THR A 19 13.45 5.37 0.72
C THR A 19 12.86 5.63 2.10
N GLY A 20 12.13 6.74 2.26
CA GLY A 20 11.41 7.11 3.46
C GLY A 20 9.92 7.27 3.23
N VAL A 21 9.21 7.43 4.33
CA VAL A 21 7.79 7.76 4.38
C VAL A 21 7.64 9.26 4.62
N ASN A 22 6.87 9.93 3.78
CA ASN A 22 6.52 11.33 3.99
C ASN A 22 5.44 11.43 5.06
N TRP A 23 5.68 12.23 6.08
CA TRP A 23 4.73 12.59 7.13
C TRP A 23 4.36 14.06 6.98
N LEU A 24 3.12 14.29 6.56
CA LEU A 24 2.52 15.61 6.49
C LEU A 24 1.54 15.76 7.67
N ILE A 25 1.84 16.68 8.57
CA ILE A 25 0.98 17.07 9.69
C ILE A 25 0.37 18.42 9.36
N GLN A 26 -0.94 18.46 9.23
CA GLN A 26 -1.69 19.66 8.92
C GLN A 26 -3.08 19.59 9.56
N GLU A 27 -3.52 20.67 10.23
CA GLU A 27 -4.88 20.80 10.78
C GLU A 27 -5.33 19.60 11.65
N ASN A 28 -4.44 19.09 12.51
CA ASN A 28 -4.66 17.91 13.35
C ASN A 28 -4.79 16.59 12.58
N GLU A 29 -4.43 16.55 11.31
CA GLU A 29 -4.34 15.32 10.53
C GLU A 29 -2.89 14.98 10.24
N LEU A 30 -2.51 13.72 10.45
CA LEU A 30 -1.26 13.13 9.98
C LEU A 30 -1.55 12.32 8.72
N ILE A 31 -0.91 12.69 7.61
CA ILE A 31 -0.95 11.95 6.36
C ILE A 31 0.42 11.32 6.14
N CYS A 32 0.49 9.99 6.19
CA CYS A 32 1.68 9.22 5.89
C CYS A 32 1.61 8.69 4.46
N THR A 33 2.65 8.98 3.67
CA THR A 33 2.72 8.59 2.25
C THR A 33 4.03 7.91 1.93
N ALA A 34 3.97 6.75 1.27
CA ALA A 34 5.12 6.02 0.79
C ALA A 34 4.92 5.55 -0.66
N THR A 35 5.97 5.63 -1.49
CA THR A 35 5.94 5.13 -2.87
C THR A 35 7.32 4.70 -3.35
N ASP A 36 7.35 3.68 -4.21
CA ASP A 36 8.53 3.25 -4.97
C ASP A 36 8.43 3.58 -6.48
N SER A 37 7.46 4.40 -6.87
CA SER A 37 7.07 4.77 -8.24
C SER A 37 6.24 3.72 -8.99
N HIS A 38 5.97 2.55 -8.42
CA HIS A 38 5.11 1.50 -8.97
C HIS A 38 3.87 1.25 -8.14
N ARG A 39 3.92 1.66 -6.89
CA ARG A 39 2.82 1.60 -5.93
C ARG A 39 2.89 2.80 -4.98
N LEU A 40 1.78 3.10 -4.36
CA LEU A 40 1.65 4.20 -3.41
C LEU A 40 0.78 3.75 -2.24
N ALA A 41 1.24 3.96 -1.02
CA ALA A 41 0.50 3.72 0.20
C ALA A 41 0.24 5.05 0.92
N VAL A 42 -1.01 5.28 1.30
CA VAL A 42 -1.41 6.46 2.07
C VAL A 42 -2.20 6.01 3.30
N ARG A 43 -1.84 6.57 4.45
CA ARG A 43 -2.60 6.42 5.70
C ARG A 43 -2.84 7.80 6.31
N LYS A 44 -4.10 8.08 6.65
CA LYS A 44 -4.52 9.29 7.36
C LYS A 44 -4.89 8.96 8.79
N LEU A 45 -4.51 9.82 9.72
CA LEU A 45 -4.80 9.66 11.14
C LEU A 45 -5.13 11.02 11.75
N GLN A 46 -6.19 11.10 12.53
CA GLN A 46 -6.49 12.28 13.34
C GLN A 46 -5.58 12.30 14.56
N LEU A 47 -5.00 13.45 14.84
CA LEU A 47 -4.15 13.71 16.00
C LEU A 47 -4.91 14.60 17.00
N GLU A 48 -4.66 14.40 18.30
CA GLU A 48 -5.34 15.17 19.34
C GLU A 48 -4.64 16.50 19.62
N ASP A 49 -3.33 16.49 19.83
CA ASP A 49 -2.54 17.66 20.25
C ASP A 49 -1.44 18.00 19.24
N VAL A 50 -1.77 18.77 18.22
CA VAL A 50 -0.78 19.23 17.22
C VAL A 50 -0.30 20.64 17.58
N SER A 51 1.00 20.77 17.85
CA SER A 51 1.62 22.07 18.17
C SER A 51 1.98 22.88 16.92
N GLU A 52 2.30 22.23 15.80
CA GLU A 52 2.70 22.89 14.55
C GLU A 52 2.54 21.97 13.31
N ASN A 53 2.29 22.58 12.17
CA ASN A 53 2.28 21.88 10.89
C ASN A 53 3.70 21.43 10.53
N LYS A 54 3.86 20.23 10.01
CA LYS A 54 5.14 19.63 9.58
C LYS A 54 5.00 18.88 8.27
N ASN A 55 6.06 18.93 7.49
CA ASN A 55 6.21 18.06 6.31
C ASN A 55 7.64 17.53 6.31
N VAL A 56 7.80 16.26 6.67
CA VAL A 56 9.10 15.62 6.89
C VAL A 56 9.13 14.24 6.24
N ILE A 57 10.34 13.77 5.92
CA ILE A 57 10.54 12.43 5.37
C ILE A 57 11.35 11.61 6.37
N ILE A 58 10.75 10.56 6.91
CA ILE A 58 11.39 9.67 7.89
C ILE A 58 11.90 8.42 7.17
N PRO A 59 13.19 8.05 7.35
CA PRO A 59 13.74 6.86 6.70
C PRO A 59 12.91 5.60 7.00
N GLY A 60 12.56 4.83 5.97
CA GLY A 60 11.77 3.60 6.13
C GLY A 60 12.44 2.57 7.03
N LYS A 61 13.77 2.49 7.01
CA LYS A 61 14.53 1.63 7.93
C LYS A 61 14.33 2.04 9.39
N ALA A 62 14.32 3.34 9.69
CA ALA A 62 14.10 3.84 11.04
C ALA A 62 12.65 3.55 11.50
N LEU A 63 11.66 3.74 10.63
CA LEU A 63 10.27 3.40 10.93
C LEU A 63 10.08 1.89 11.17
N ALA A 64 10.78 1.05 10.42
CA ALA A 64 10.73 -0.40 10.65
C ALA A 64 11.27 -0.80 12.03
N GLU A 65 12.37 -0.17 12.50
CA GLU A 65 12.89 -0.39 13.86
C GLU A 65 11.94 0.20 14.93
N LEU A 66 11.40 1.39 14.71
CA LEU A 66 10.40 1.97 15.61
C LEU A 66 9.18 1.05 15.75
N ASN A 67 8.68 0.50 14.65
CA ASN A 67 7.53 -0.40 14.67
C ASN A 67 7.76 -1.67 15.52
N LYS A 68 9.00 -2.17 15.57
CA LYS A 68 9.35 -3.29 16.46
C LYS A 68 9.31 -2.89 17.93
N ILE A 69 9.78 -1.67 18.24
CA ILE A 69 9.77 -1.15 19.62
C ILE A 69 8.34 -0.93 20.12
N MET A 70 7.44 -0.52 19.20
CA MET A 70 6.04 -0.23 19.51
C MET A 70 5.17 -1.48 19.63
N SER A 71 5.53 -2.58 18.97
CA SER A 71 4.69 -3.80 18.92
C SER A 71 4.37 -4.41 20.29
N ASP A 72 5.15 -4.09 21.31
CA ASP A 72 5.01 -4.61 22.66
C ASP A 72 4.38 -3.59 23.64
N ASN A 73 4.02 -2.39 23.17
CA ASN A 73 3.49 -1.31 24.01
C ASN A 73 2.17 -0.76 23.48
N GLU A 74 1.15 -0.71 24.34
CA GLU A 74 -0.15 -0.03 24.09
C GLU A 74 -0.13 1.46 24.54
N GLU A 75 1.05 2.02 24.80
CA GLU A 75 1.21 3.39 25.32
C GLU A 75 1.18 4.41 24.17
N ASP A 76 0.76 5.62 24.51
CA ASP A 76 0.84 6.79 23.64
C ASP A 76 2.30 7.08 23.28
N ILE A 77 2.50 7.67 22.09
CA ILE A 77 3.81 8.02 21.57
C ILE A 77 3.91 9.53 21.46
N ASP A 78 4.85 10.11 22.21
CA ASP A 78 5.21 11.50 22.01
C ASP A 78 6.20 11.65 20.84
N ILE A 79 5.92 12.59 19.94
CA ILE A 79 6.73 12.85 18.76
C ILE A 79 7.23 14.29 18.79
N PHE A 80 8.56 14.45 18.76
CA PHE A 80 9.22 15.76 18.76
C PHE A 80 10.06 15.93 17.51
N PHE A 81 9.85 17.03 16.79
CA PHE A 81 10.60 17.36 15.60
C PHE A 81 11.65 18.42 15.86
N ALA A 82 12.87 18.18 15.42
CA ALA A 82 13.94 19.17 15.27
C ALA A 82 14.14 19.49 13.78
N SER A 83 15.09 20.34 13.45
CA SER A 83 15.35 20.75 12.05
C SER A 83 15.68 19.58 11.11
N ASN A 84 16.41 18.58 11.59
CA ASN A 84 16.88 17.44 10.80
C ASN A 84 16.74 16.08 11.49
N GLN A 85 16.00 16.05 12.60
CA GLN A 85 15.80 14.83 13.40
C GLN A 85 14.36 14.77 13.92
N VAL A 86 13.93 13.55 14.22
CA VAL A 86 12.69 13.25 14.94
C VAL A 86 13.02 12.37 16.14
N LEU A 87 12.43 12.68 17.28
CA LEU A 87 12.47 11.90 18.51
C LEU A 87 11.09 11.29 18.74
N PHE A 88 11.04 9.98 18.93
CA PHE A 88 9.87 9.23 19.40
C PHE A 88 10.13 8.78 20.84
N LYS A 89 9.23 9.11 21.74
CA LYS A 89 9.23 8.57 23.10
C LYS A 89 8.14 7.52 23.22
N VAL A 90 8.53 6.30 23.53
CA VAL A 90 7.65 5.15 23.71
C VAL A 90 7.94 4.57 25.08
N GLY A 91 7.09 4.84 26.07
CA GLY A 91 7.36 4.48 27.46
C GLY A 91 8.71 5.01 27.94
N ASN A 92 9.62 4.14 28.34
CA ASN A 92 10.98 4.48 28.77
C ASN A 92 12.01 4.56 27.63
N VAL A 93 11.61 4.35 26.38
CA VAL A 93 12.51 4.33 25.22
C VAL A 93 12.47 5.68 24.50
N ASN A 94 13.63 6.24 24.23
CA ASN A 94 13.82 7.38 23.34
C ASN A 94 14.45 6.90 22.03
N PHE A 95 13.68 6.93 20.94
CA PHE A 95 14.15 6.57 19.62
C PHE A 95 14.36 7.83 18.77
N ILE A 96 15.58 8.03 18.26
CA ILE A 96 15.94 9.20 17.46
C ILE A 96 16.31 8.76 16.05
N SER A 97 15.75 9.43 15.05
CA SER A 97 16.12 9.25 13.65
C SER A 97 16.47 10.57 12.99
N ARG A 98 17.42 10.54 12.05
CA ARG A 98 17.61 11.67 11.13
C ARG A 98 16.50 11.66 10.09
N LEU A 99 16.09 12.85 9.66
CA LEU A 99 15.18 13.05 8.54
C LEU A 99 15.93 12.97 7.21
N LEU A 100 15.26 12.53 6.15
CA LEU A 100 15.79 12.63 4.80
C LEU A 100 15.58 14.05 4.27
N GLU A 101 16.60 14.58 3.64
CA GLU A 101 16.56 15.90 3.01
C GLU A 101 15.97 15.81 1.61
N GLY A 102 15.19 16.84 1.22
CA GLY A 102 14.61 16.95 -0.11
C GLY A 102 13.09 17.16 -0.09
N HIS A 103 12.50 17.16 -1.27
CA HIS A 103 11.05 17.30 -1.45
C HIS A 103 10.46 15.96 -1.87
N TYR A 104 9.45 15.51 -1.11
CA TYR A 104 8.67 14.35 -1.52
C TYR A 104 7.77 14.72 -2.72
N PRO A 105 7.60 13.84 -3.71
CA PRO A 105 6.76 14.14 -4.86
C PRO A 105 5.29 14.33 -4.44
N ASP A 106 4.62 15.27 -5.11
CA ASP A 106 3.17 15.43 -4.93
C ASP A 106 2.44 14.22 -5.51
N THR A 107 1.75 13.49 -4.65
CA THR A 107 1.00 12.28 -4.99
C THR A 107 -0.51 12.49 -5.04
N THR A 108 -1.00 13.68 -4.68
CA THR A 108 -2.45 13.98 -4.61
C THR A 108 -3.16 13.80 -5.94
N ARG A 109 -2.47 14.09 -7.05
CA ARG A 109 -3.00 13.99 -8.42
C ARG A 109 -2.96 12.58 -9.01
N LEU A 110 -2.41 11.60 -8.28
CA LEU A 110 -2.31 10.23 -8.77
C LEU A 110 -3.60 9.43 -8.57
N PHE A 111 -4.50 9.91 -7.71
CA PHE A 111 -5.77 9.26 -7.43
C PHE A 111 -6.82 9.65 -8.47
N PRO A 112 -7.31 8.70 -9.29
CA PRO A 112 -8.42 8.95 -10.21
C PRO A 112 -9.73 9.20 -9.45
N GLU A 113 -10.65 9.97 -10.04
CA GLU A 113 -11.89 10.38 -9.37
C GLU A 113 -13.06 9.39 -9.58
N ASN A 114 -13.13 8.74 -10.76
CA ASN A 114 -14.27 7.89 -11.11
C ASN A 114 -13.78 6.50 -11.53
N TYR A 115 -14.20 5.47 -10.80
CA TYR A 115 -13.91 4.09 -11.16
C TYR A 115 -14.85 3.60 -12.28
N GLU A 116 -14.39 2.66 -13.09
CA GLU A 116 -15.17 1.94 -14.09
C GLU A 116 -15.74 0.65 -13.50
N ILE A 117 -14.98 0.02 -12.60
CA ILE A 117 -15.36 -1.21 -11.90
C ILE A 117 -14.94 -1.11 -10.44
N LYS A 118 -15.81 -1.56 -9.55
CA LYS A 118 -15.52 -1.72 -8.14
C LYS A 118 -15.84 -3.14 -7.70
N LEU A 119 -14.91 -3.76 -6.99
CA LEU A 119 -15.06 -5.08 -6.37
C LEU A 119 -15.11 -4.92 -4.85
N SER A 120 -15.98 -5.69 -4.20
CA SER A 120 -15.91 -5.97 -2.77
C SER A 120 -15.63 -7.46 -2.61
N ILE A 121 -14.58 -7.83 -1.89
CA ILE A 121 -14.07 -9.20 -1.81
C ILE A 121 -13.47 -9.49 -0.43
N ASP A 122 -13.58 -10.73 0.05
CA ASP A 122 -12.90 -11.16 1.27
C ASP A 122 -11.37 -11.03 1.12
N ASN A 123 -10.75 -10.29 2.05
CA ASN A 123 -9.32 -9.97 2.01
C ASN A 123 -8.44 -11.21 2.12
N GLY A 124 -8.78 -12.12 3.03
CA GLY A 124 -8.02 -13.34 3.27
C GLY A 124 -8.10 -14.31 2.09
N GLU A 125 -9.29 -14.55 1.56
CA GLU A 125 -9.50 -15.42 0.39
C GLU A 125 -8.79 -14.87 -0.84
N PHE A 126 -8.91 -13.58 -1.08
CA PHE A 126 -8.26 -12.90 -2.20
C PHE A 126 -6.72 -12.95 -2.07
N TYR A 127 -6.18 -12.68 -0.86
CA TYR A 127 -4.75 -12.80 -0.59
C TYR A 127 -4.24 -14.22 -0.88
N HIS A 128 -4.91 -15.25 -0.37
CA HIS A 128 -4.48 -16.64 -0.55
C HIS A 128 -4.59 -17.11 -2.00
N ALA A 129 -5.61 -16.68 -2.74
CA ALA A 129 -5.73 -17.00 -4.17
C ALA A 129 -4.59 -16.35 -5.00
N ILE A 130 -4.24 -15.09 -4.70
CA ILE A 130 -3.10 -14.41 -5.32
C ILE A 130 -1.79 -15.12 -4.95
N ASP A 131 -1.61 -15.54 -3.71
CA ASP A 131 -0.40 -16.27 -3.28
C ASP A 131 -0.25 -17.57 -4.05
N ARG A 132 -1.32 -18.40 -4.16
CA ARG A 132 -1.31 -19.64 -4.95
C ARG A 132 -1.03 -19.37 -6.43
N ALA A 133 -1.76 -18.42 -7.04
CA ALA A 133 -1.56 -18.05 -8.45
C ALA A 133 -0.14 -17.52 -8.71
N SER A 134 0.48 -16.85 -7.71
CA SER A 134 1.82 -16.26 -7.84
C SER A 134 2.96 -17.28 -7.90
N LEU A 135 2.73 -18.54 -7.53
CA LEU A 135 3.79 -19.56 -7.51
C LEU A 135 4.48 -19.71 -8.86
N LEU A 136 3.72 -19.82 -9.96
CA LEU A 136 4.30 -19.89 -11.30
C LEU A 136 4.89 -18.55 -11.77
N ALA A 137 4.28 -17.44 -11.39
CA ALA A 137 4.78 -16.12 -11.74
C ALA A 137 6.14 -15.81 -11.09
N ARG A 138 6.39 -16.31 -9.88
CA ARG A 138 7.68 -16.18 -9.16
C ARG A 138 8.79 -16.96 -9.86
N GLU A 139 8.52 -18.19 -10.30
CA GLU A 139 9.50 -19.01 -11.02
C GLU A 139 9.86 -18.41 -12.37
N GLY A 140 8.90 -17.79 -13.06
CA GLY A 140 9.14 -17.00 -14.28
C GLY A 140 9.86 -15.67 -14.05
N GLY A 141 10.12 -15.29 -12.79
CA GLY A 141 10.89 -14.10 -12.39
C GLY A 141 10.18 -12.75 -12.60
N ASN A 142 8.91 -12.75 -13.04
CA ASN A 142 8.19 -11.52 -13.39
C ASN A 142 7.12 -11.11 -12.38
N ASN A 143 6.69 -12.01 -11.49
CA ASN A 143 5.63 -11.79 -10.48
C ASN A 143 4.29 -11.28 -11.06
N VAL A 144 4.00 -11.54 -12.35
CA VAL A 144 2.81 -11.00 -13.02
C VAL A 144 1.64 -11.96 -12.86
N ILE A 145 0.53 -11.43 -12.37
CA ILE A 145 -0.78 -12.09 -12.35
C ILE A 145 -1.73 -11.29 -13.24
N LYS A 146 -2.58 -12.02 -13.96
CA LYS A 146 -3.73 -11.47 -14.68
C LYS A 146 -4.98 -11.67 -13.84
N LEU A 147 -5.79 -10.63 -13.73
CA LEU A 147 -7.09 -10.63 -13.10
C LEU A 147 -8.14 -10.35 -14.18
N SER A 148 -9.19 -11.15 -14.18
CA SER A 148 -10.40 -10.92 -14.98
C SER A 148 -11.60 -10.86 -14.05
N THR A 149 -12.43 -9.83 -14.18
CA THR A 149 -13.70 -9.74 -13.46
C THR A 149 -14.81 -10.37 -14.30
N GLY A 150 -15.65 -11.18 -13.67
CA GLY A 150 -16.95 -11.64 -14.17
C GLY A 150 -18.08 -11.01 -13.37
N ASP A 151 -19.30 -11.56 -13.48
CA ASP A 151 -20.45 -10.99 -12.78
C ASP A 151 -20.33 -11.13 -11.25
N ASP A 152 -19.91 -12.29 -10.73
CA ASP A 152 -19.75 -12.54 -9.29
C ASP A 152 -18.43 -13.24 -8.95
N VAL A 153 -17.53 -13.43 -9.95
CA VAL A 153 -16.28 -14.19 -9.80
C VAL A 153 -15.11 -13.41 -10.35
N VAL A 154 -14.02 -13.44 -9.60
CA VAL A 154 -12.72 -12.92 -10.01
C VAL A 154 -11.82 -14.09 -10.40
N GLU A 155 -11.44 -14.19 -11.67
CA GLU A 155 -10.42 -15.15 -12.12
C GLU A 155 -9.03 -14.53 -12.01
N LEU A 156 -8.13 -15.22 -11.33
CA LEU A 156 -6.70 -14.91 -11.25
C LEU A 156 -5.93 -15.95 -12.08
N SER A 157 -4.99 -15.52 -12.90
CA SER A 157 -4.18 -16.44 -13.67
C SER A 157 -2.72 -16.01 -13.78
N SER A 158 -1.83 -17.00 -13.84
CA SER A 158 -0.44 -16.80 -14.18
C SER A 158 0.04 -17.91 -15.13
N THR A 159 1.02 -17.60 -15.95
CA THR A 159 1.57 -18.53 -16.94
C THR A 159 3.08 -18.51 -16.88
N SER A 160 3.67 -19.69 -16.80
CA SER A 160 5.09 -19.94 -17.04
C SER A 160 5.24 -20.77 -18.32
N PRO A 161 6.06 -20.32 -19.29
CA PRO A 161 6.26 -21.08 -20.55
C PRO A 161 6.77 -22.50 -20.34
N GLU A 162 7.51 -22.73 -19.25
CA GLU A 162 8.16 -24.03 -18.97
C GLU A 162 7.27 -24.97 -18.14
N ILE A 163 6.40 -24.44 -17.31
CA ILE A 163 5.66 -25.22 -16.30
C ILE A 163 4.18 -25.33 -16.63
N GLY A 164 3.55 -24.27 -17.18
CA GLY A 164 2.14 -24.27 -17.55
C GLY A 164 1.38 -23.05 -17.03
N THR A 165 0.08 -23.21 -16.82
CA THR A 165 -0.82 -22.12 -16.40
C THR A 165 -1.56 -22.53 -15.14
N VAL A 166 -1.65 -21.60 -14.19
CA VAL A 166 -2.52 -21.67 -13.00
C VAL A 166 -3.69 -20.73 -13.21
N LYS A 167 -4.86 -21.18 -12.77
CA LYS A 167 -6.09 -20.40 -12.68
C LYS A 167 -6.70 -20.62 -11.30
N GLU A 168 -7.08 -19.53 -10.66
CA GLU A 168 -7.78 -19.49 -9.38
C GLU A 168 -9.05 -18.67 -9.55
N GLU A 169 -10.12 -19.08 -8.94
CA GLU A 169 -11.38 -18.35 -8.89
C GLU A 169 -11.66 -17.95 -7.45
N VAL A 170 -12.10 -16.72 -7.26
CA VAL A 170 -12.49 -16.17 -5.95
C VAL A 170 -13.85 -15.51 -6.11
N ASP A 171 -14.78 -15.86 -5.22
CA ASP A 171 -16.10 -15.24 -5.20
C ASP A 171 -15.96 -13.77 -4.74
N ALA A 172 -16.59 -12.88 -5.47
CA ALA A 172 -16.73 -11.49 -5.08
C ALA A 172 -18.04 -11.30 -4.31
N ASN A 173 -18.00 -10.55 -3.22
CA ASN A 173 -19.20 -10.21 -2.45
C ASN A 173 -20.09 -9.22 -3.20
N ASP A 174 -19.47 -8.37 -4.02
CA ASP A 174 -20.15 -7.41 -4.89
C ASP A 174 -19.26 -7.00 -6.05
N VAL A 175 -19.84 -6.82 -7.24
CA VAL A 175 -19.16 -6.34 -8.46
C VAL A 175 -20.01 -5.25 -9.11
N GLU A 176 -19.54 -4.02 -9.04
CA GLU A 176 -20.14 -2.90 -9.75
C GLU A 176 -19.40 -2.64 -11.07
N GLY A 177 -20.11 -2.44 -12.15
CA GLY A 177 -19.56 -2.12 -13.48
C GLY A 177 -19.51 -3.32 -14.42
N GLY A 178 -18.67 -3.23 -15.44
CA GLY A 178 -18.56 -4.26 -16.48
C GLY A 178 -17.44 -5.27 -16.21
N SER A 179 -16.98 -5.96 -17.27
CA SER A 179 -15.84 -6.87 -17.20
C SER A 179 -14.53 -6.16 -17.47
N LEU A 180 -13.48 -6.53 -16.75
CA LEU A 180 -12.13 -5.98 -16.90
C LEU A 180 -11.11 -7.12 -16.97
N LYS A 181 -10.02 -6.88 -17.73
CA LYS A 181 -8.80 -7.70 -17.67
C LYS A 181 -7.62 -6.78 -17.40
N ILE A 182 -6.90 -7.05 -16.31
CA ILE A 182 -5.76 -6.25 -15.87
C ILE A 182 -4.64 -7.17 -15.41
N SER A 183 -3.39 -6.73 -15.57
CA SER A 183 -2.22 -7.45 -15.05
C SER A 183 -1.49 -6.58 -14.05
N PHE A 184 -0.97 -7.19 -12.99
CA PHE A 184 -0.26 -6.50 -11.93
C PHE A 184 0.82 -7.37 -11.29
N ASN A 185 1.67 -6.74 -10.48
CA ASN A 185 2.66 -7.44 -9.68
C ASN A 185 2.01 -8.06 -8.44
N SER A 186 2.07 -9.39 -8.33
CA SER A 186 1.48 -10.15 -7.23
C SER A 186 2.04 -9.75 -5.86
N LYS A 187 3.34 -9.45 -5.78
CA LYS A 187 3.96 -9.02 -4.52
C LYS A 187 3.38 -7.68 -4.04
N TYR A 188 3.20 -6.72 -4.96
CA TYR A 188 2.64 -5.42 -4.61
C TYR A 188 1.19 -5.55 -4.11
N MET A 189 0.41 -6.41 -4.75
CA MET A 189 -0.95 -6.69 -4.33
C MET A 189 -0.99 -7.35 -2.94
N MET A 190 -0.18 -8.40 -2.73
CA MET A 190 -0.12 -9.07 -1.43
C MET A 190 0.36 -8.17 -0.30
N ASP A 191 1.34 -7.30 -0.56
CA ASP A 191 1.81 -6.33 0.44
C ASP A 191 0.70 -5.32 0.80
N ALA A 192 -0.08 -4.87 -0.19
CA ALA A 192 -1.21 -3.96 0.01
C ALA A 192 -2.34 -4.63 0.81
N LEU A 193 -2.73 -5.87 0.47
CA LEU A 193 -3.77 -6.63 1.18
C LEU A 193 -3.38 -6.89 2.64
N LYS A 194 -2.12 -7.23 2.91
CA LYS A 194 -1.61 -7.39 4.29
C LYS A 194 -1.66 -6.11 5.11
N ALA A 195 -1.55 -4.95 4.47
CA ALA A 195 -1.60 -3.66 5.13
C ALA A 195 -3.03 -3.20 5.46
N ILE A 196 -4.03 -3.85 4.87
CA ILE A 196 -5.44 -3.60 5.12
C ILE A 196 -5.91 -4.49 6.27
N ASP A 197 -6.17 -3.85 7.41
CA ASP A 197 -6.68 -4.51 8.61
C ASP A 197 -8.23 -4.52 8.59
N ASN A 198 -8.79 -5.29 7.67
CA ASN A 198 -10.23 -5.48 7.51
C ASN A 198 -10.47 -6.80 6.76
N ASP A 199 -11.52 -7.51 7.14
CA ASP A 199 -11.90 -8.78 6.51
C ASP A 199 -12.37 -8.57 5.06
N GLU A 200 -12.81 -7.37 4.68
CA GLU A 200 -13.30 -7.06 3.35
C GLU A 200 -12.54 -5.89 2.74
N VAL A 201 -12.09 -6.07 1.49
CA VAL A 201 -11.38 -5.06 0.71
C VAL A 201 -12.22 -4.60 -0.48
N GLU A 202 -12.23 -3.31 -0.73
CA GLU A 202 -12.75 -2.70 -1.95
C GLU A 202 -11.60 -2.45 -2.93
N VAL A 203 -11.77 -2.88 -4.18
CA VAL A 203 -10.80 -2.65 -5.26
C VAL A 203 -11.47 -1.85 -6.37
N GLU A 204 -10.96 -0.66 -6.61
CA GLU A 204 -11.49 0.27 -7.61
C GLU A 204 -10.59 0.30 -8.85
N PHE A 205 -11.11 -0.07 -10.00
CA PHE A 205 -10.42 -0.04 -11.28
C PHE A 205 -10.90 1.13 -12.14
N PHE A 206 -9.97 1.83 -12.74
CA PHE A 206 -10.21 3.03 -13.55
C PHE A 206 -9.94 2.79 -15.04
N GLY A 207 -9.72 1.52 -15.42
CA GLY A 207 -9.41 1.05 -16.77
C GLY A 207 -8.22 0.11 -16.79
N THR A 208 -8.06 -0.63 -17.89
CA THR A 208 -7.07 -1.72 -18.05
C THR A 208 -5.61 -1.27 -17.93
N MET A 209 -5.34 0.01 -18.16
CA MET A 209 -3.99 0.59 -18.20
C MET A 209 -3.80 1.75 -17.24
N LYS A 210 -4.79 2.00 -16.38
CA LYS A 210 -4.73 3.00 -15.32
C LYS A 210 -4.39 2.36 -13.99
N PRO A 211 -3.83 3.13 -13.02
CA PRO A 211 -3.68 2.66 -11.66
C PRO A 211 -5.02 2.16 -11.10
N PHE A 212 -4.97 1.24 -10.16
CA PHE A 212 -6.12 0.80 -9.39
C PHE A 212 -5.87 0.97 -7.91
N ILE A 213 -6.93 1.05 -7.12
CA ILE A 213 -6.90 1.41 -5.72
C ILE A 213 -7.49 0.27 -4.89
N LEU A 214 -6.88 0.00 -3.73
CA LEU A 214 -7.43 -0.88 -2.70
C LEU A 214 -7.68 -0.07 -1.44
N LYS A 215 -8.82 -0.33 -0.79
CA LYS A 215 -9.22 0.27 0.48
C LYS A 215 -9.87 -0.77 1.38
N PRO A 216 -9.78 -0.65 2.71
CA PRO A 216 -10.69 -1.38 3.59
C PRO A 216 -12.12 -0.96 3.28
N LYS A 217 -13.07 -1.89 3.30
CA LYS A 217 -14.48 -1.54 3.07
C LYS A 217 -14.97 -0.55 4.12
N GLY A 218 -15.46 0.57 3.64
CA GLY A 218 -16.02 1.64 4.49
C GLY A 218 -14.98 2.48 5.26
N ASP A 219 -13.67 2.38 4.93
CA ASP A 219 -12.62 3.21 5.52
C ASP A 219 -11.71 3.83 4.44
N ASP A 220 -11.84 5.13 4.24
CA ASP A 220 -11.01 5.91 3.31
C ASP A 220 -9.68 6.40 3.93
N SER A 221 -9.42 6.07 5.18
CA SER A 221 -8.18 6.49 5.87
C SER A 221 -6.96 5.69 5.44
N VAL A 222 -7.16 4.50 4.84
CA VAL A 222 -6.12 3.67 4.21
C VAL A 222 -6.38 3.59 2.73
N THR A 223 -5.42 3.96 1.90
CA THR A 223 -5.53 3.85 0.45
C THR A 223 -4.23 3.29 -0.12
N GLN A 224 -4.35 2.22 -0.89
CA GLN A 224 -3.24 1.59 -1.59
C GLN A 224 -3.46 1.72 -3.09
N LEU A 225 -2.49 2.26 -3.82
CA LEU A 225 -2.56 2.41 -5.28
C LEU A 225 -1.46 1.56 -5.92
N ILE A 226 -1.81 0.82 -6.97
CA ILE A 226 -0.89 -0.05 -7.70
C ILE A 226 -0.97 0.27 -9.18
N LEU A 227 0.19 0.36 -9.85
CA LEU A 227 0.26 0.50 -11.30
C LEU A 227 0.08 -0.87 -11.97
N PRO A 228 -0.72 -0.96 -13.06
CA PRO A 228 -0.82 -2.16 -13.86
C PRO A 228 0.45 -2.44 -14.64
N ILE A 229 0.64 -3.70 -15.02
CA ILE A 229 1.73 -4.16 -15.88
C ILE A 229 1.16 -4.38 -17.29
N ARG A 230 1.85 -3.86 -18.29
CA ARG A 230 1.53 -4.15 -19.70
C ARG A 230 1.94 -5.58 -20.03
N THR A 231 0.97 -6.41 -20.39
CA THR A 231 1.22 -7.73 -20.98
C THR A 231 0.80 -7.69 -22.44
N TYR A 232 1.71 -8.06 -23.31
CA TYR A 232 1.46 -8.18 -24.76
C TYR A 232 0.87 -9.54 -25.09
#